data_b840d0c1ea163e46fac3f411571111a8
#
_entry.id   b840d0c1ea163e46fac3f411571111a8
#
_cell.length_a   1.000
_cell.length_b   1.000
_cell.length_c   1.000
_cell.angle_alpha   90.00
_cell.angle_beta   90.00
_cell.angle_gamma   90.00
#
_symmetry.space_group_name_H-M   'P 1'
#
loop_
_entity.id
_entity.type
_entity.pdbx_description
1 polymer ?
#
loop_
_entity_poly.entity_id
_entity_poly.type
_entity_poly.pdbx_seq_one_letter_code
_entity_poly.pdbx_strand_id
1 'polypeptide(L)'
;MSVDGAGAGPVSRPSRYEEAVLGLLRGDGATVLTAGLWLLVTSLFTGLFLTFVGWQVWENRTLETRGRIGDAQVVRANYEGRGKSLNVVYLSGPVGTTAILENPVHRPAAGDVIAVRYDPRHPTHLREADAPIWRWPDFLVTVPPAVAGCLVVPAEWMRFRRRLRERRL
;
A
#
# COMPACT_ATOMS: atom_id res chain seq x y z
N MET A 1 0.83 40.35 -71.40
CA MET A 1 0.23 39.19 -70.71
C MET A 1 0.47 39.40 -69.23
N SER A 2 -0.60 39.90 -68.56
CA SER A 2 -0.59 40.23 -67.13
C SER A 2 -1.15 39.00 -66.42
N VAL A 3 -0.41 38.43 -65.47
CA VAL A 3 -0.85 37.34 -64.64
C VAL A 3 -1.36 37.92 -63.32
N ASP A 4 -2.65 37.87 -63.17
CA ASP A 4 -3.40 38.36 -61.99
C ASP A 4 -2.97 37.60 -60.73
N GLY A 5 -2.66 38.37 -59.68
CA GLY A 5 -2.34 37.91 -58.36
C GLY A 5 -3.54 37.23 -57.70
N ALA A 6 -3.38 35.95 -57.36
CA ALA A 6 -4.32 35.23 -56.52
C ALA A 6 -4.38 35.88 -55.12
N GLY A 7 -5.53 36.52 -54.83
CA GLY A 7 -5.81 37.10 -53.54
C GLY A 7 -5.86 36.04 -52.45
N ALA A 8 -4.95 36.11 -51.50
CA ALA A 8 -5.03 35.34 -50.26
C ALA A 8 -6.29 35.76 -49.51
N GLY A 9 -7.28 34.90 -49.48
CA GLY A 9 -8.51 35.11 -48.69
C GLY A 9 -8.21 35.35 -47.22
N PRO A 10 -9.04 36.08 -46.48
CA PRO A 10 -8.82 36.38 -45.08
C PRO A 10 -8.76 35.09 -44.27
N VAL A 11 -7.61 34.85 -43.64
CA VAL A 11 -7.44 33.74 -42.70
C VAL A 11 -8.42 33.99 -41.55
N SER A 12 -9.47 33.19 -41.47
CA SER A 12 -10.47 33.28 -40.41
C SER A 12 -9.79 33.01 -39.08
N ARG A 13 -9.89 33.94 -38.13
CA ARG A 13 -9.39 33.74 -36.77
C ARG A 13 -10.11 32.52 -36.18
N PRO A 14 -9.38 31.56 -35.57
CA PRO A 14 -10.00 30.43 -34.95
C PRO A 14 -11.01 30.90 -33.89
N SER A 15 -12.15 30.22 -33.80
CA SER A 15 -13.14 30.50 -32.80
C SER A 15 -12.57 30.25 -31.39
N ARG A 16 -13.10 30.96 -30.37
CA ARG A 16 -12.66 30.72 -28.96
C ARG A 16 -12.78 29.25 -28.55
N TYR A 17 -13.71 28.53 -29.19
CA TYR A 17 -13.89 27.10 -28.98
C TYR A 17 -12.74 26.27 -29.58
N GLU A 18 -12.30 26.63 -30.78
CA GLU A 18 -11.17 25.98 -31.45
C GLU A 18 -9.83 26.25 -30.69
N GLU A 19 -9.65 27.47 -30.17
CA GLU A 19 -8.50 27.79 -29.31
C GLU A 19 -8.55 27.01 -28.02
N ALA A 20 -9.68 26.78 -27.36
CA ALA A 20 -9.84 25.99 -26.18
C ALA A 20 -9.55 24.48 -26.45
N VAL A 21 -10.06 23.96 -27.60
CA VAL A 21 -9.80 22.58 -28.02
C VAL A 21 -8.33 22.38 -28.41
N LEU A 22 -7.72 23.32 -29.12
CA LEU A 22 -6.29 23.28 -29.46
C LEU A 22 -5.40 23.41 -28.21
N GLY A 23 -5.80 24.20 -27.20
CA GLY A 23 -5.13 24.26 -25.91
C GLY A 23 -5.21 22.93 -25.13
N LEU A 24 -6.33 22.24 -25.19
CA LEU A 24 -6.49 20.90 -24.64
C LEU A 24 -5.62 19.85 -25.37
N LEU A 25 -5.57 19.93 -26.71
CA LEU A 25 -4.75 19.04 -27.55
C LEU A 25 -3.24 19.36 -27.46
N ARG A 26 -2.85 20.60 -27.16
CA ARG A 26 -1.44 20.99 -26.92
C ARG A 26 -0.86 20.50 -25.60
N GLY A 27 -1.62 19.75 -24.82
CA GLY A 27 -1.10 19.06 -23.63
C GLY A 27 -1.02 19.91 -22.35
N ASP A 28 -1.37 21.19 -22.39
CA ASP A 28 -1.30 22.06 -21.21
C ASP A 28 -2.38 21.75 -20.17
N GLY A 29 -3.54 21.30 -20.60
CA GLY A 29 -4.61 20.78 -19.73
C GLY A 29 -4.31 19.36 -19.27
N ALA A 30 -3.81 18.51 -20.18
CA ALA A 30 -3.46 17.13 -19.89
C ALA A 30 -2.34 17.01 -18.83
N THR A 31 -1.36 17.93 -18.85
CA THR A 31 -0.25 17.93 -17.88
C THR A 31 -0.68 18.22 -16.45
N VAL A 32 -1.71 19.04 -16.22
CA VAL A 32 -2.22 19.31 -14.86
C VAL A 32 -3.10 18.18 -14.38
N LEU A 33 -3.96 17.62 -15.23
CA LEU A 33 -4.78 16.47 -14.90
C LEU A 33 -3.93 15.24 -14.60
N THR A 34 -2.94 14.97 -15.44
CA THR A 34 -2.01 13.86 -15.21
C THR A 34 -1.18 14.06 -13.94
N ALA A 35 -0.67 15.28 -13.68
CA ALA A 35 0.05 15.58 -12.44
C ALA A 35 -0.85 15.44 -11.20
N GLY A 36 -2.11 15.87 -11.27
CA GLY A 36 -3.10 15.71 -10.21
C GLY A 36 -3.42 14.23 -9.96
N LEU A 37 -3.59 13.44 -11.02
CA LEU A 37 -3.85 12.01 -10.94
C LEU A 37 -2.65 11.28 -10.31
N TRP A 38 -1.42 11.58 -10.76
CA TRP A 38 -0.21 11.02 -10.18
C TRP A 38 -0.07 11.34 -8.68
N LEU A 39 -0.35 12.58 -8.30
CA LEU A 39 -0.31 12.99 -6.91
C LEU A 39 -1.34 12.24 -6.06
N LEU A 40 -2.55 12.03 -6.59
CA LEU A 40 -3.60 11.26 -5.92
C LEU A 40 -3.19 9.79 -5.76
N VAL A 41 -2.68 9.17 -6.82
CA VAL A 41 -2.24 7.77 -6.80
C VAL A 41 -1.09 7.59 -5.82
N THR A 42 -0.06 8.43 -5.88
CA THR A 42 1.09 8.33 -4.95
C THR A 42 0.68 8.58 -3.50
N SER A 43 -0.24 9.51 -3.24
CA SER A 43 -0.78 9.75 -1.89
C SER A 43 -1.56 8.56 -1.36
N LEU A 44 -2.39 7.93 -2.21
CA LEU A 44 -3.16 6.74 -1.86
C LEU A 44 -2.23 5.56 -1.51
N PHE A 45 -1.23 5.30 -2.36
CA PHE A 45 -0.24 4.26 -2.11
C PHE A 45 0.55 4.52 -0.82
N THR A 46 1.01 5.75 -0.61
CA THR A 46 1.73 6.12 0.61
C THR A 46 0.85 5.91 1.84
N GLY A 47 -0.41 6.34 1.81
CA GLY A 47 -1.37 6.11 2.88
C GLY A 47 -1.59 4.63 3.17
N LEU A 48 -1.71 3.80 2.13
CA LEU A 48 -1.87 2.35 2.26
C LEU A 48 -0.64 1.72 2.94
N PHE A 49 0.58 2.07 2.49
CA PHE A 49 1.81 1.56 3.10
C PHE A 49 1.98 2.00 4.54
N LEU A 50 1.69 3.26 4.86
CA LEU A 50 1.74 3.76 6.25
C LEU A 50 0.74 3.04 7.15
N THR A 51 -0.47 2.78 6.67
CA THR A 51 -1.48 2.01 7.41
C THR A 51 -0.99 0.60 7.67
N PHE A 52 -0.40 -0.04 6.67
CA PHE A 52 0.12 -1.40 6.80
C PHE A 52 1.31 -1.48 7.78
N VAL A 53 2.25 -0.54 7.70
CA VAL A 53 3.37 -0.45 8.66
C VAL A 53 2.83 -0.19 10.07
N GLY A 54 1.88 0.73 10.23
CA GLY A 54 1.24 1.02 11.52
C GLY A 54 0.57 -0.22 12.12
N TRP A 55 -0.13 -0.99 11.29
CA TRP A 55 -0.75 -2.26 11.68
C TRP A 55 0.29 -3.28 12.16
N GLN A 56 1.37 -3.49 11.41
CA GLN A 56 2.45 -4.41 11.79
C GLN A 56 3.10 -4.00 13.11
N VAL A 57 3.39 -2.71 13.28
CA VAL A 57 3.96 -2.20 14.53
C VAL A 57 3.02 -2.41 15.71
N TRP A 58 1.74 -2.14 15.52
CA TRP A 58 0.72 -2.32 16.56
C TRP A 58 0.59 -3.79 16.95
N GLU A 59 0.52 -4.70 15.99
CA GLU A 59 0.42 -6.14 16.23
C GLU A 59 1.66 -6.66 16.99
N ASN A 60 2.85 -6.31 16.53
CA ASN A 60 4.11 -6.73 17.17
C ASN A 60 4.21 -6.19 18.61
N ARG A 61 3.89 -4.92 18.83
CA ARG A 61 3.87 -4.34 20.19
C ARG A 61 2.84 -5.01 21.08
N THR A 62 1.68 -5.36 20.56
CA THR A 62 0.63 -6.05 21.29
C THR A 62 1.10 -7.42 21.79
N LEU A 63 1.74 -8.20 20.90
CA LEU A 63 2.31 -9.50 21.27
C LEU A 63 3.50 -9.37 22.22
N GLU A 64 4.30 -8.31 22.12
CA GLU A 64 5.43 -8.05 23.02
C GLU A 64 4.97 -7.69 24.43
N THR A 65 3.96 -6.81 24.55
CA THR A 65 3.55 -6.24 25.86
C THR A 65 2.50 -7.07 26.59
N ARG A 66 1.60 -7.74 25.86
CA ARG A 66 0.44 -8.48 26.43
C ARG A 66 0.40 -9.94 26.03
N GLY A 67 1.30 -10.35 25.12
CA GLY A 67 1.32 -11.72 24.62
C GLY A 67 1.50 -12.73 25.75
N ARG A 68 0.66 -13.75 25.74
CA ARG A 68 0.79 -14.92 26.62
C ARG A 68 1.20 -16.14 25.82
N ILE A 69 1.94 -17.03 26.47
CA ILE A 69 2.33 -18.31 25.85
C ILE A 69 1.27 -19.35 26.23
N GLY A 70 0.89 -20.14 25.27
CA GLY A 70 -0.02 -21.27 25.42
C GLY A 70 0.32 -22.37 24.43
N ASP A 71 -0.21 -23.55 24.66
CA ASP A 71 -0.03 -24.69 23.78
C ASP A 71 -1.22 -24.78 22.80
N ALA A 72 -0.90 -25.07 21.56
CA ALA A 72 -1.89 -25.26 20.52
C ALA A 72 -1.56 -26.51 19.68
N GLN A 73 -2.59 -27.27 19.34
CA GLN A 73 -2.47 -28.44 18.47
C GLN A 73 -2.69 -28.03 17.02
N VAL A 74 -1.81 -28.46 16.13
CA VAL A 74 -1.94 -28.28 14.70
C VAL A 74 -3.01 -29.22 14.16
N VAL A 75 -4.10 -28.66 13.67
CA VAL A 75 -5.20 -29.44 13.04
C VAL A 75 -4.89 -29.69 11.58
N ARG A 76 -4.36 -28.66 10.90
CA ARG A 76 -4.03 -28.74 9.48
C ARG A 76 -2.82 -27.86 9.18
N ALA A 77 -1.88 -28.43 8.46
CA ALA A 77 -0.72 -27.70 7.97
C ALA A 77 -0.82 -27.51 6.45
N ASN A 78 -0.64 -26.27 6.00
CA ASN A 78 -0.57 -25.95 4.58
C ASN A 78 0.79 -25.28 4.32
N TYR A 79 1.66 -25.98 3.58
CA TYR A 79 2.99 -25.50 3.20
C TYR A 79 3.13 -25.28 1.70
N GLU A 80 2.04 -25.51 0.95
CA GLU A 80 2.03 -25.35 -0.50
C GLU A 80 1.67 -23.91 -0.89
N GLY A 81 2.31 -23.41 -1.94
CA GLY A 81 2.04 -22.07 -2.48
C GLY A 81 2.83 -20.94 -1.81
N ARG A 82 2.34 -19.72 -1.99
CA ARG A 82 3.01 -18.48 -1.55
C ARG A 82 2.81 -18.16 -0.06
N GLY A 83 1.82 -18.74 0.58
CA GLY A 83 1.50 -18.50 2.00
C GLY A 83 1.53 -19.82 2.77
N LYS A 84 2.44 -19.93 3.75
CA LYS A 84 2.47 -21.06 4.68
C LYS A 84 1.53 -20.73 5.84
N SER A 85 0.65 -21.65 6.20
CA SER A 85 -0.29 -21.43 7.31
C SER A 85 -0.59 -22.74 8.06
N LEU A 86 -0.82 -22.59 9.36
CA LEU A 86 -1.25 -23.69 10.23
C LEU A 86 -2.60 -23.32 10.81
N ASN A 87 -3.56 -24.22 10.69
CA ASN A 87 -4.77 -24.16 11.50
C ASN A 87 -4.50 -24.83 12.83
N VAL A 88 -4.64 -24.10 13.91
CA VAL A 88 -4.35 -24.58 15.27
C VAL A 88 -5.59 -24.46 16.16
N VAL A 89 -5.67 -25.33 17.14
CA VAL A 89 -6.65 -25.29 18.22
C VAL A 89 -5.91 -25.16 19.55
N TYR A 90 -6.30 -24.21 20.36
CA TYR A 90 -5.67 -23.99 21.66
C TYR A 90 -5.99 -25.13 22.63
N LEU A 91 -4.95 -25.65 23.24
CA LEU A 91 -5.03 -26.63 24.33
C LEU A 91 -4.91 -25.95 25.69
N SER A 92 -4.26 -24.77 25.75
CA SER A 92 -4.16 -23.96 26.96
C SER A 92 -4.45 -22.50 26.65
N GLY A 93 -4.95 -21.74 27.63
CA GLY A 93 -5.39 -20.35 27.42
C GLY A 93 -6.83 -20.29 26.93
N PRO A 94 -7.12 -19.82 25.71
CA PRO A 94 -8.46 -19.79 25.12
C PRO A 94 -8.84 -21.17 24.53
N VAL A 95 -8.92 -22.19 25.38
CA VAL A 95 -9.11 -23.60 25.01
C VAL A 95 -10.27 -23.76 24.03
N GLY A 96 -10.05 -24.59 23.00
CA GLY A 96 -11.04 -24.91 21.96
C GLY A 96 -11.21 -23.81 20.90
N THR A 97 -10.56 -22.66 21.05
CA THR A 97 -10.56 -21.62 20.02
C THR A 97 -9.66 -22.06 18.87
N THR A 98 -10.16 -21.91 17.64
CA THR A 98 -9.37 -22.13 16.42
C THR A 98 -8.74 -20.83 15.96
N ALA A 99 -7.52 -20.92 15.48
CA ALA A 99 -6.79 -19.76 14.92
C ALA A 99 -5.93 -20.21 13.75
N ILE A 100 -5.51 -19.23 12.93
CA ILE A 100 -4.62 -19.47 11.80
C ILE A 100 -3.27 -18.79 12.13
N LEU A 101 -2.22 -19.61 12.22
CA LEU A 101 -0.86 -19.15 12.35
C LEU A 101 -0.25 -19.00 10.95
N GLU A 102 0.04 -17.78 10.59
CA GLU A 102 0.63 -17.46 9.29
C GLU A 102 2.16 -17.48 9.34
N ASN A 103 2.77 -17.95 8.26
CA ASN A 103 4.21 -17.98 8.08
C ASN A 103 4.98 -18.63 9.25
N PRO A 104 4.66 -19.89 9.61
CA PRO A 104 5.36 -20.58 10.69
C PRO A 104 6.86 -20.69 10.41
N VAL A 105 7.67 -20.58 11.46
CA VAL A 105 9.14 -20.75 11.39
C VAL A 105 9.48 -22.23 11.21
N HIS A 106 8.81 -23.07 12.00
CA HIS A 106 8.95 -24.51 11.93
C HIS A 106 7.92 -25.13 10.94
N ARG A 107 8.05 -26.42 10.71
CA ARG A 107 7.13 -27.19 9.87
C ARG A 107 6.49 -28.34 10.65
N PRO A 108 5.69 -28.04 11.67
CA PRO A 108 5.01 -29.08 12.40
C PRO A 108 3.99 -29.80 11.52
N ALA A 109 3.77 -31.09 11.78
CA ALA A 109 2.75 -31.88 11.13
C ALA A 109 1.39 -31.70 11.81
N ALA A 110 0.32 -32.13 11.13
CA ALA A 110 -1.00 -32.21 11.76
C ALA A 110 -0.95 -33.19 12.92
N GLY A 111 -1.49 -32.80 14.07
CA GLY A 111 -1.42 -33.53 15.34
C GLY A 111 -0.34 -33.06 16.30
N ASP A 112 0.70 -32.36 15.82
CA ASP A 112 1.75 -31.84 16.67
C ASP A 112 1.23 -30.75 17.61
N VAL A 113 1.85 -30.66 18.78
CA VAL A 113 1.61 -29.59 19.76
C VAL A 113 2.74 -28.59 19.67
N ILE A 114 2.40 -27.33 19.51
CA ILE A 114 3.34 -26.22 19.40
C ILE A 114 3.06 -25.16 20.45
N ALA A 115 4.09 -24.54 20.98
CA ALA A 115 3.95 -23.38 21.84
C ALA A 115 3.70 -22.13 20.97
N VAL A 116 2.64 -21.41 21.28
CA VAL A 116 2.25 -20.18 20.58
C VAL A 116 2.17 -19.00 21.54
N ARG A 117 2.56 -17.84 21.06
CA ARG A 117 2.33 -16.56 21.75
C ARG A 117 1.12 -15.89 21.12
N TYR A 118 0.12 -15.53 21.92
CA TYR A 118 -1.13 -14.95 21.47
C TYR A 118 -1.53 -13.72 22.30
N ASP A 119 -2.32 -12.80 21.72
CA ASP A 119 -2.96 -11.72 22.48
C ASP A 119 -4.23 -12.26 23.17
N PRO A 120 -4.34 -12.19 24.52
CA PRO A 120 -5.53 -12.66 25.24
C PRO A 120 -6.83 -11.97 24.83
N ARG A 121 -6.75 -10.74 24.29
CA ARG A 121 -7.92 -9.98 23.82
C ARG A 121 -8.33 -10.37 22.40
N HIS A 122 -7.36 -10.81 21.61
CA HIS A 122 -7.55 -11.21 20.21
C HIS A 122 -6.80 -12.52 19.96
N PRO A 123 -7.35 -13.68 20.39
CA PRO A 123 -6.64 -14.96 20.31
C PRO A 123 -6.30 -15.40 18.88
N THR A 124 -6.90 -14.79 17.88
CA THR A 124 -6.55 -15.01 16.46
C THR A 124 -5.23 -14.38 16.06
N HIS A 125 -4.73 -13.41 16.85
CA HIS A 125 -3.40 -12.83 16.68
C HIS A 125 -2.39 -13.67 17.45
N LEU A 126 -1.72 -14.56 16.75
CA LEU A 126 -0.77 -15.50 17.35
C LEU A 126 0.47 -15.67 16.49
N ARG A 127 1.58 -16.06 17.15
CA ARG A 127 2.84 -16.46 16.53
C ARG A 127 3.42 -17.65 17.28
N GLU A 128 4.36 -18.38 16.68
CA GLU A 128 5.15 -19.35 17.43
C GLU A 128 5.89 -18.65 18.58
N ALA A 129 5.95 -19.31 19.73
CA ALA A 129 6.49 -18.70 20.96
C ALA A 129 7.98 -18.32 20.84
N ASP A 130 8.74 -19.08 20.08
CA ASP A 130 10.16 -18.90 19.80
C ASP A 130 10.45 -18.08 18.54
N ALA A 131 9.40 -17.73 17.77
CA ALA A 131 9.56 -16.86 16.61
C ALA A 131 9.89 -15.42 17.06
N PRO A 132 10.79 -14.72 16.35
CA PRO A 132 11.08 -13.33 16.64
C PRO A 132 9.80 -12.48 16.43
N ILE A 133 9.47 -11.66 17.44
CA ILE A 133 8.30 -10.76 17.35
C ILE A 133 8.48 -9.77 16.21
N TRP A 134 9.70 -9.24 16.07
CA TRP A 134 10.06 -8.32 15.01
C TRP A 134 10.72 -9.04 13.85
N ARG A 135 10.00 -9.17 12.74
CA ARG A 135 10.52 -9.82 11.52
C ARG A 135 11.05 -8.75 10.57
N TRP A 136 12.35 -8.51 10.62
CA TRP A 136 13.05 -7.53 9.79
C TRP A 136 12.74 -7.62 8.29
N PRO A 137 12.63 -8.80 7.66
CA PRO A 137 12.31 -8.89 6.24
C PRO A 137 10.97 -8.22 5.88
N ASP A 138 9.96 -8.31 6.76
CA ASP A 138 8.64 -7.71 6.52
C ASP A 138 8.73 -6.17 6.50
N PHE A 139 9.60 -5.60 7.34
CA PHE A 139 9.87 -4.16 7.37
C PHE A 139 10.70 -3.68 6.19
N LEU A 140 11.65 -4.47 5.69
CA LEU A 140 12.46 -4.11 4.52
C LEU A 140 11.63 -3.95 3.25
N VAL A 141 10.50 -4.64 3.15
CA VAL A 141 9.60 -4.52 2.00
C VAL A 141 8.64 -3.34 2.15
N THR A 142 8.21 -3.01 3.37
CA THR A 142 7.12 -2.05 3.61
C THR A 142 7.60 -0.65 3.98
N VAL A 143 8.68 -0.53 4.77
CA VAL A 143 9.18 0.76 5.25
C VAL A 143 9.79 1.63 4.13
N PRO A 144 10.66 1.13 3.22
CA PRO A 144 11.24 1.96 2.18
C PRO A 144 10.21 2.65 1.27
N PRO A 145 9.18 1.97 0.74
CA PRO A 145 8.16 2.65 -0.06
C PRO A 145 7.32 3.64 0.76
N ALA A 146 7.07 3.37 2.05
CA ALA A 146 6.39 4.33 2.92
C ALA A 146 7.21 5.61 3.12
N VAL A 147 8.51 5.47 3.40
CA VAL A 147 9.44 6.61 3.55
C VAL A 147 9.59 7.38 2.24
N ALA A 148 9.80 6.68 1.12
CA ALA A 148 9.87 7.30 -0.19
C ALA A 148 8.60 8.10 -0.50
N GLY A 149 7.42 7.54 -0.22
CA GLY A 149 6.15 8.24 -0.38
C GLY A 149 6.04 9.51 0.48
N CYS A 150 6.46 9.44 1.74
CA CYS A 150 6.49 10.61 2.63
C CYS A 150 7.38 11.76 2.13
N LEU A 151 8.41 11.46 1.35
CA LEU A 151 9.29 12.47 0.76
C LEU A 151 8.76 12.96 -0.59
N VAL A 152 8.27 12.06 -1.43
CA VAL A 152 7.83 12.38 -2.79
C VAL A 152 6.51 13.15 -2.79
N VAL A 153 5.52 12.74 -2.00
CA VAL A 153 4.19 13.36 -1.99
C VAL A 153 4.24 14.87 -1.67
N PRO A 154 4.93 15.34 -0.62
CA PRO A 154 5.05 16.78 -0.37
C PRO A 154 5.82 17.53 -1.47
N ALA A 155 6.87 16.94 -2.04
CA ALA A 155 7.62 17.53 -3.12
C ALA A 155 6.76 17.73 -4.37
N GLU A 156 6.00 16.71 -4.77
CA GLU A 156 5.07 16.80 -5.90
C GLU A 156 3.91 17.76 -5.62
N TRP A 157 3.41 17.81 -4.37
CA TRP A 157 2.40 18.79 -3.97
C TRP A 157 2.88 20.23 -4.10
N MET A 158 4.14 20.52 -3.70
CA MET A 158 4.72 21.84 -3.86
C MET A 158 4.87 22.23 -5.34
N ARG A 159 5.32 21.28 -6.18
CA ARG A 159 5.42 21.47 -7.64
C ARG A 159 4.05 21.73 -8.27
N PHE A 160 3.04 20.96 -7.89
CA PHE A 160 1.67 21.12 -8.36
C PHE A 160 1.09 22.49 -7.99
N ARG A 161 1.28 22.93 -6.74
CA ARG A 161 0.86 24.26 -6.28
C ARG A 161 1.53 25.40 -7.06
N ARG A 162 2.81 25.29 -7.38
CA ARG A 162 3.53 26.29 -8.20
C ARG A 162 2.90 26.39 -9.59
N ARG A 163 2.66 25.28 -10.27
CA ARG A 163 2.01 25.24 -11.60
C ARG A 163 0.61 25.85 -11.60
N LEU A 164 -0.18 25.64 -10.54
CA LEU A 164 -1.49 26.23 -10.41
C LEU A 164 -1.44 27.77 -10.24
N ARG A 165 -0.41 28.29 -9.55
CA ARG A 165 -0.24 29.74 -9.37
C ARG A 165 0.16 30.41 -10.68
N GLU A 166 1.07 29.83 -11.44
CA GLU A 166 1.54 30.35 -12.72
C GLU A 166 0.42 30.48 -13.78
N ARG A 167 -0.64 29.68 -13.65
CA ARG A 167 -1.80 29.76 -14.56
C ARG A 167 -2.85 30.80 -14.18
N ARG A 168 -2.75 31.40 -13.00
CA ARG A 168 -3.69 32.45 -12.55
C ARG A 168 -3.21 33.87 -12.86
N LEU A 169 -1.97 34.00 -13.29
CA LEU A 169 -1.36 35.25 -13.78
C LEU A 169 -1.43 35.32 -15.30
#